data_cc1864fa6b7a4815a1f70ee748f11407
#
_entry.id   cc1864fa6b7a4815a1f70ee748f11407
#
_cell.length_a   1.000
_cell.length_b   1.000
_cell.length_c   1.000
_cell.angle_alpha   90.00
_cell.angle_beta   90.00
_cell.angle_gamma   90.00
#
_symmetry.space_group_name_H-M   'P 1'
#
loop_
_entity.id
_entity.type
_entity.pdbx_description
1 polymer ?
#
loop_
_entity_poly.entity_id
_entity_poly.type
_entity_poly.pdbx_seq_one_letter_code
_entity_poly.pdbx_strand_id
1 'polypeptide(L)'
;MGRYYAMDRDRRWERTQKAYDCLTKGSLNKSQSVIAVLEESYRQGKTDEFIEPTNIVSSTMEPVALIKDNDAVIFFNYRIDRPRQLTKAFVLPNFEQDANKTISFDPYAVKYEKTHLSKDKTVSPPFQRGSRLNNLYFVTMTEYEKNLPTYVAFPPIRVHNPIGKVISEAGFNQLRMSESEKERFVTFYFDGQNETTFIGEEKMIIPSPKIPTYDLKPEMSAHELTDSLIGKMREKKYHFILVNFANPDMVGHTGNIEATIKAIKTVNECMEKIVQESERLDYNILITADHGNAEQKINPVTGEISTEHTDNPVPFIAIGNKFHGRFIKLQTGILADIAPTILSLLELPKPQDMTGRNLLEEVR
;
A
#
# COMPACT_ATOMS: atom_id res chain seq x y z
N MET A 1 -18.46 17.41 7.31
CA MET A 1 -18.89 16.31 6.40
C MET A 1 -18.04 15.09 6.59
N GLY A 2 -18.64 13.91 6.50
CA GLY A 2 -17.95 12.63 6.61
C GLY A 2 -17.28 12.18 5.31
N ARG A 3 -16.40 11.17 5.43
CA ARG A 3 -15.63 10.63 4.29
C ARG A 3 -16.51 9.99 3.21
N TYR A 4 -17.73 9.56 3.56
CA TYR A 4 -18.70 9.01 2.61
C TYR A 4 -18.99 9.95 1.44
N TYR A 5 -18.98 11.27 1.70
CA TYR A 5 -19.20 12.31 0.71
C TYR A 5 -17.89 12.87 0.12
N ALA A 6 -16.95 13.25 1.00
CA ALA A 6 -15.73 13.93 0.59
C ALA A 6 -14.64 12.99 0.05
N MET A 7 -14.73 11.70 0.33
CA MET A 7 -13.67 10.73 0.06
C MET A 7 -14.19 9.45 -0.61
N ASP A 8 -15.19 9.58 -1.48
CA ASP A 8 -15.59 8.48 -2.36
C ASP A 8 -14.46 8.19 -3.35
N ARG A 9 -14.25 6.90 -3.67
CA ARG A 9 -13.22 6.44 -4.62
C ARG A 9 -13.79 5.56 -5.74
N ASP A 10 -15.12 5.32 -5.70
CA ASP A 10 -15.80 4.39 -6.60
C ASP A 10 -16.62 5.11 -7.68
N ARG A 11 -16.27 6.39 -7.93
CA ARG A 11 -16.93 7.23 -8.94
C ARG A 11 -18.42 7.45 -8.72
N ARG A 12 -18.83 7.50 -7.44
CA ARG A 12 -20.19 7.92 -7.04
C ARG A 12 -20.22 9.43 -6.97
N TRP A 13 -20.26 10.03 -8.16
CA TRP A 13 -20.07 11.48 -8.33
C TRP A 13 -21.13 12.33 -7.63
N GLU A 14 -22.33 11.79 -7.39
CA GLU A 14 -23.39 12.44 -6.61
C GLU A 14 -22.96 12.72 -5.15
N ARG A 15 -22.08 11.89 -4.59
CA ARG A 15 -21.51 12.09 -3.24
C ARG A 15 -20.46 13.19 -3.26
N THR A 16 -19.54 13.10 -4.21
CA THR A 16 -18.50 14.10 -4.41
C THR A 16 -19.10 15.48 -4.73
N GLN A 17 -20.19 15.54 -5.49
CA GLN A 17 -20.92 16.78 -5.78
C GLN A 17 -21.41 17.45 -4.51
N LYS A 18 -22.04 16.72 -3.60
CA LYS A 18 -22.53 17.29 -2.32
C LYS A 18 -21.38 17.90 -1.51
N ALA A 19 -20.23 17.25 -1.49
CA ALA A 19 -19.04 17.75 -0.82
C ALA A 19 -18.51 19.02 -1.52
N TYR A 20 -18.37 18.98 -2.85
CA TYR A 20 -17.89 20.10 -3.65
C TYR A 20 -18.80 21.32 -3.52
N ASP A 21 -20.11 21.13 -3.68
CA ASP A 21 -21.10 22.22 -3.59
C ASP A 21 -21.10 22.83 -2.17
N CYS A 22 -21.02 22.02 -1.12
CA CYS A 22 -20.88 22.51 0.25
C CYS A 22 -19.66 23.41 0.43
N LEU A 23 -18.55 23.09 -0.21
CA LEU A 23 -17.30 23.85 -0.10
C LEU A 23 -17.28 25.10 -0.98
N THR A 24 -18.05 25.16 -2.07
CA THR A 24 -17.95 26.23 -3.08
C THR A 24 -19.20 27.08 -3.22
N LYS A 25 -20.39 26.49 -3.05
CA LYS A 25 -21.69 27.15 -3.27
C LYS A 25 -22.53 27.26 -2.00
N GLY A 26 -22.20 26.45 -1.02
CA GLY A 26 -23.02 26.23 0.17
C GLY A 26 -23.91 24.98 0.04
N SER A 27 -24.29 24.41 1.17
CA SER A 27 -25.20 23.26 1.25
C SER A 27 -26.57 23.66 1.77
N LEU A 28 -27.53 22.75 1.59
CA LEU A 28 -28.87 22.90 2.17
C LEU A 28 -28.80 22.76 3.71
N ASN A 29 -27.87 21.98 4.22
CA ASN A 29 -27.68 21.79 5.65
C ASN A 29 -26.84 22.95 6.21
N LYS A 30 -27.38 23.67 7.16
CA LYS A 30 -26.75 24.82 7.78
C LYS A 30 -26.86 24.75 9.30
N SER A 31 -25.83 25.16 10.03
CA SER A 31 -25.83 25.23 11.48
C SER A 31 -24.89 26.33 11.95
N GLN A 32 -25.19 26.93 13.09
CA GLN A 32 -24.28 27.88 13.75
C GLN A 32 -23.26 27.17 14.67
N SER A 33 -23.42 25.87 14.90
CA SER A 33 -22.56 25.11 15.82
C SER A 33 -22.13 23.79 15.17
N VAL A 34 -20.81 23.56 15.14
CA VAL A 34 -20.23 22.28 14.72
C VAL A 34 -20.66 21.16 15.66
N ILE A 35 -20.64 21.41 16.98
CA ILE A 35 -21.01 20.42 18.00
C ILE A 35 -22.45 19.97 17.80
N ALA A 36 -23.37 20.90 17.60
CA ALA A 36 -24.79 20.58 17.39
C ALA A 36 -25.00 19.68 16.15
N VAL A 37 -24.22 19.88 15.07
CA VAL A 37 -24.26 19.02 13.88
C VAL A 37 -23.82 17.59 14.20
N LEU A 38 -22.74 17.44 14.97
CA LEU A 38 -22.21 16.14 15.37
C LEU A 38 -23.21 15.39 16.27
N GLU A 39 -23.69 16.06 17.33
CA GLU A 39 -24.66 15.49 18.27
C GLU A 39 -25.96 15.05 17.57
N GLU A 40 -26.47 15.89 16.66
CA GLU A 40 -27.67 15.55 15.89
C GLU A 40 -27.42 14.36 14.96
N SER A 41 -26.25 14.32 14.29
CA SER A 41 -25.87 13.20 13.44
C SER A 41 -25.84 11.88 14.23
N TYR A 42 -25.20 11.89 15.41
CA TYR A 42 -25.11 10.71 16.27
C TYR A 42 -26.47 10.29 16.83
N ARG A 43 -27.34 11.24 17.19
CA ARG A 43 -28.71 10.98 17.62
C ARG A 43 -29.54 10.29 16.53
N GLN A 44 -29.25 10.60 15.26
CA GLN A 44 -29.85 9.92 14.09
C GLN A 44 -29.16 8.58 13.73
N GLY A 45 -28.21 8.12 14.54
CA GLY A 45 -27.44 6.89 14.27
C GLY A 45 -26.42 7.02 13.13
N LYS A 46 -26.10 8.24 12.68
CA LYS A 46 -25.08 8.51 11.66
C LYS A 46 -23.75 8.79 12.37
N THR A 47 -22.77 7.91 12.14
CA THR A 47 -21.41 8.05 12.66
C THR A 47 -20.57 9.02 11.81
N ASP A 48 -19.35 9.28 12.23
CA ASP A 48 -18.40 10.23 11.58
C ASP A 48 -18.31 10.06 10.06
N GLU A 49 -18.34 8.82 9.58
CA GLU A 49 -18.25 8.54 8.15
C GLU A 49 -19.41 9.14 7.35
N PHE A 50 -20.62 9.19 7.93
CA PHE A 50 -21.86 9.52 7.24
C PHE A 50 -22.40 10.92 7.55
N ILE A 51 -21.63 11.76 8.26
CA ILE A 51 -22.03 13.14 8.54
C ILE A 51 -22.23 13.90 7.22
N GLU A 52 -23.45 14.41 7.03
CA GLU A 52 -23.81 15.11 5.80
C GLU A 52 -23.05 16.42 5.62
N PRO A 53 -22.71 16.82 4.39
CA PRO A 53 -22.13 18.12 4.13
C PRO A 53 -22.99 19.23 4.70
N THR A 54 -22.42 19.99 5.65
CA THR A 54 -23.11 21.03 6.41
C THR A 54 -22.22 22.27 6.48
N ASN A 55 -22.74 23.43 6.11
CA ASN A 55 -22.04 24.69 6.28
C ASN A 55 -22.28 25.27 7.67
N ILE A 56 -21.21 25.71 8.30
CA ILE A 56 -21.31 26.55 9.48
C ILE A 56 -21.61 27.97 9.01
N VAL A 57 -22.63 28.55 9.59
CA VAL A 57 -23.18 29.84 9.19
C VAL A 57 -23.08 30.89 10.28
N SER A 58 -23.03 32.16 9.85
CA SER A 58 -23.14 33.32 10.73
C SER A 58 -24.58 33.51 11.28
N SER A 59 -24.76 34.53 12.09
CA SER A 59 -26.09 34.93 12.56
C SER A 59 -27.05 35.35 11.43
N THR A 60 -26.52 35.70 10.24
CA THR A 60 -27.29 36.02 9.05
C THR A 60 -27.59 34.80 8.18
N MET A 61 -27.29 33.59 8.66
CA MET A 61 -27.47 32.31 7.92
C MET A 61 -26.62 32.17 6.66
N GLU A 62 -25.60 33.00 6.49
CA GLU A 62 -24.63 32.89 5.41
C GLU A 62 -23.45 32.00 5.83
N PRO A 63 -22.89 31.15 4.94
CA PRO A 63 -21.70 30.36 5.23
C PRO A 63 -20.54 31.25 5.72
N VAL A 64 -19.89 30.82 6.79
CA VAL A 64 -18.73 31.55 7.35
C VAL A 64 -17.61 31.67 6.33
N ALA A 65 -17.40 30.62 5.53
CA ALA A 65 -16.44 30.61 4.44
C ALA A 65 -16.88 29.65 3.33
N LEU A 66 -16.56 30.03 2.09
CA LEU A 66 -16.62 29.18 0.90
C LEU A 66 -15.33 29.36 0.12
N ILE A 67 -14.91 28.32 -0.56
CA ILE A 67 -13.74 28.38 -1.45
C ILE A 67 -14.12 29.15 -2.71
N LYS A 68 -13.34 30.18 -3.07
CA LYS A 68 -13.59 31.11 -4.18
C LYS A 68 -12.36 31.25 -5.08
N ASP A 69 -12.51 32.01 -6.14
CA ASP A 69 -11.40 32.44 -6.98
C ASP A 69 -10.30 33.12 -6.15
N ASN A 70 -9.05 32.85 -6.49
CA ASN A 70 -7.85 33.36 -5.83
C ASN A 70 -7.58 32.81 -4.40
N ASP A 71 -8.30 31.78 -3.96
CA ASP A 71 -8.03 31.14 -2.68
C ASP A 71 -6.90 30.12 -2.76
N ALA A 72 -6.36 29.77 -1.60
CA ALA A 72 -5.44 28.66 -1.42
C ALA A 72 -6.12 27.52 -0.65
N VAL A 73 -5.95 26.31 -1.13
CA VAL A 73 -6.49 25.08 -0.52
C VAL A 73 -5.35 24.12 -0.22
N ILE A 74 -5.29 23.61 1.00
CA ILE A 74 -4.40 22.52 1.39
C ILE A 74 -5.26 21.29 1.70
N PHE A 75 -5.14 20.26 0.85
CA PHE A 75 -5.80 18.99 1.11
C PHE A 75 -4.80 18.07 1.80
N PHE A 76 -4.86 18.01 3.14
CA PHE A 76 -3.80 17.46 3.99
C PHE A 76 -3.76 15.94 4.14
N ASN A 77 -4.57 15.21 3.37
CA ASN A 77 -4.57 13.75 3.38
C ASN A 77 -3.33 13.15 2.69
N TYR A 78 -2.67 12.22 3.36
CA TYR A 78 -1.55 11.48 2.77
C TYR A 78 -2.00 10.30 1.90
N ARG A 79 -3.13 9.68 2.21
CA ARG A 79 -3.67 8.59 1.39
C ARG A 79 -4.16 9.10 0.05
N ILE A 80 -3.74 8.44 -1.04
CA ILE A 80 -3.90 8.96 -2.41
C ILE A 80 -5.23 8.60 -3.09
N ASP A 81 -5.87 7.49 -2.72
CA ASP A 81 -7.03 6.95 -3.44
C ASP A 81 -8.34 7.73 -3.17
N ARG A 82 -8.61 8.06 -1.92
CA ARG A 82 -9.87 8.70 -1.50
C ARG A 82 -9.97 10.20 -1.79
N PRO A 83 -8.92 11.02 -1.64
CA PRO A 83 -9.03 12.46 -1.94
C PRO A 83 -9.07 12.77 -3.44
N ARG A 84 -8.76 11.82 -4.29
CA ARG A 84 -8.60 12.00 -5.74
C ARG A 84 -9.83 12.59 -6.42
N GLN A 85 -11.03 12.06 -6.17
CA GLN A 85 -12.25 12.51 -6.86
C GLN A 85 -12.59 13.96 -6.56
N LEU A 86 -12.54 14.34 -5.27
CA LEU A 86 -12.81 15.73 -4.88
C LEU A 86 -11.72 16.67 -5.41
N THR A 87 -10.45 16.26 -5.39
CA THR A 87 -9.36 17.03 -6.02
C THR A 87 -9.63 17.25 -7.51
N LYS A 88 -9.98 16.20 -8.26
CA LYS A 88 -10.34 16.31 -9.69
C LYS A 88 -11.44 17.34 -9.91
N ALA A 89 -12.46 17.38 -9.05
CA ALA A 89 -13.53 18.35 -9.15
C ALA A 89 -13.06 19.81 -8.99
N PHE A 90 -12.02 20.06 -8.20
CA PHE A 90 -11.44 21.40 -8.05
C PHE A 90 -10.50 21.77 -9.19
N VAL A 91 -9.64 20.85 -9.63
CA VAL A 91 -8.46 21.23 -10.40
C VAL A 91 -8.52 20.92 -11.90
N LEU A 92 -9.32 19.93 -12.34
CA LEU A 92 -9.37 19.58 -13.76
C LEU A 92 -10.01 20.70 -14.58
N PRO A 93 -9.37 21.13 -15.69
CA PRO A 93 -9.98 22.11 -16.60
C PRO A 93 -11.31 21.62 -17.20
N ASN A 94 -11.30 20.42 -17.75
CA ASN A 94 -12.46 19.80 -18.41
C ASN A 94 -12.99 18.65 -17.54
N PHE A 95 -13.47 18.98 -16.34
CA PHE A 95 -13.85 17.99 -15.33
C PHE A 95 -14.85 16.95 -15.84
N GLU A 96 -15.92 17.39 -16.50
CA GLU A 96 -17.00 16.53 -16.98
C GLU A 96 -16.52 15.50 -18.02
N GLN A 97 -15.46 15.82 -18.76
CA GLN A 97 -14.89 14.96 -19.79
C GLN A 97 -13.75 14.07 -19.27
N ASP A 98 -13.00 14.57 -18.28
CA ASP A 98 -11.72 13.96 -17.88
C ASP A 98 -11.78 13.28 -16.52
N ALA A 99 -12.77 13.54 -15.68
CA ALA A 99 -12.82 13.02 -14.31
C ALA A 99 -12.80 11.47 -14.22
N ASN A 100 -13.46 10.81 -15.19
CA ASN A 100 -13.49 9.35 -15.27
C ASN A 100 -12.29 8.74 -16.00
N LYS A 101 -11.45 9.54 -16.65
CA LYS A 101 -10.24 9.07 -17.29
C LYS A 101 -9.19 8.80 -16.21
N THR A 102 -8.56 7.65 -16.27
CA THR A 102 -7.34 7.37 -15.50
C THR A 102 -6.17 7.83 -16.35
N ILE A 103 -5.50 8.89 -15.93
CA ILE A 103 -4.43 9.53 -16.71
C ILE A 103 -3.14 8.70 -16.64
N SER A 104 -3.03 7.79 -15.64
CA SER A 104 -1.90 6.88 -15.50
C SER A 104 -2.34 5.59 -14.81
N PHE A 105 -1.52 4.57 -14.95
CA PHE A 105 -1.66 3.35 -14.17
C PHE A 105 -1.76 3.68 -12.68
N ASP A 106 -2.85 3.25 -12.05
CA ASP A 106 -3.03 3.37 -10.60
C ASP A 106 -2.71 2.04 -9.94
N PRO A 107 -1.57 1.92 -9.27
CA PRO A 107 -1.18 0.68 -8.60
C PRO A 107 -2.15 0.25 -7.50
N TYR A 108 -2.98 1.19 -7.00
CA TYR A 108 -4.00 0.91 -5.99
C TYR A 108 -5.38 0.58 -6.59
N ALA A 109 -5.71 1.03 -7.80
CA ALA A 109 -6.98 0.72 -8.44
C ALA A 109 -7.11 -0.77 -8.77
N VAL A 110 -6.03 -1.40 -9.23
CA VAL A 110 -6.01 -2.83 -9.57
C VAL A 110 -6.26 -3.72 -8.35
N LYS A 111 -5.82 -3.32 -7.17
CA LYS A 111 -5.97 -4.10 -5.93
C LYS A 111 -7.42 -4.19 -5.42
N TYR A 112 -8.28 -3.26 -5.82
CA TYR A 112 -9.67 -3.17 -5.34
C TYR A 112 -10.73 -3.49 -6.39
N GLU A 113 -10.35 -3.75 -7.62
CA GLU A 113 -11.24 -4.42 -8.56
C GLU A 113 -11.37 -5.87 -8.10
N LYS A 114 -12.36 -6.13 -7.22
CA LYS A 114 -12.78 -7.50 -6.91
C LYS A 114 -13.17 -8.15 -8.22
N THR A 115 -12.34 -9.04 -8.72
CA THR A 115 -12.47 -9.72 -10.02
C THR A 115 -13.75 -10.56 -10.16
N HIS A 116 -14.58 -10.64 -9.12
CA HIS A 116 -15.86 -11.36 -9.12
C HIS A 116 -17.09 -10.44 -9.18
N LEU A 117 -16.91 -9.13 -9.13
CA LEU A 117 -18.02 -8.20 -9.37
C LEU A 117 -18.01 -7.86 -10.85
N SER A 118 -19.07 -8.28 -11.55
CA SER A 118 -19.32 -8.14 -12.97
C SER A 118 -18.71 -6.86 -13.60
N LYS A 119 -18.13 -7.02 -14.79
CA LYS A 119 -17.60 -5.93 -15.65
C LYS A 119 -18.62 -4.87 -16.05
N ASP A 120 -19.86 -4.96 -15.60
CA ASP A 120 -21.00 -4.11 -15.98
C ASP A 120 -21.36 -3.05 -14.93
N LYS A 121 -20.39 -2.45 -14.26
CA LYS A 121 -20.68 -1.16 -13.59
C LYS A 121 -20.58 -0.07 -14.64
N THR A 122 -21.72 0.35 -15.19
CA THR A 122 -21.85 1.63 -15.87
C THR A 122 -21.30 2.71 -14.94
N VAL A 123 -20.13 3.26 -15.29
CA VAL A 123 -19.49 4.31 -14.51
C VAL A 123 -20.41 5.53 -14.58
N SER A 124 -20.89 6.01 -13.44
CA SER A 124 -21.73 7.22 -13.40
C SER A 124 -20.99 8.39 -14.04
N PRO A 125 -21.67 9.21 -14.86
CA PRO A 125 -21.06 10.40 -15.39
C PRO A 125 -20.72 11.38 -14.26
N PRO A 126 -19.66 12.18 -14.40
CA PRO A 126 -19.36 13.24 -13.46
C PRO A 126 -20.52 14.23 -13.39
N PHE A 127 -20.66 14.89 -12.25
CA PHE A 127 -21.67 15.96 -12.11
C PHE A 127 -21.29 17.20 -12.93
N GLN A 128 -22.29 18.01 -13.26
CA GLN A 128 -22.08 19.30 -13.92
C GLN A 128 -21.50 20.30 -12.90
N ARG A 129 -20.17 20.45 -12.90
CA ARG A 129 -19.47 21.37 -12.00
C ARG A 129 -19.72 22.83 -12.39
N GLY A 130 -19.77 23.11 -13.67
CA GLY A 130 -19.73 24.45 -14.25
C GLY A 130 -18.29 24.98 -14.35
N SER A 131 -18.12 26.29 -14.29
CA SER A 131 -16.82 26.93 -14.41
C SER A 131 -15.89 26.51 -13.27
N ARG A 132 -14.62 26.24 -13.61
CA ARG A 132 -13.57 26.01 -12.63
C ARG A 132 -13.29 27.30 -11.86
N LEU A 133 -12.97 27.21 -10.59
CA LEU A 133 -12.45 28.35 -9.83
C LEU A 133 -11.14 28.84 -10.43
N ASN A 134 -11.04 30.17 -10.64
CA ASN A 134 -9.88 30.79 -11.25
C ASN A 134 -8.79 31.03 -10.23
N ASN A 135 -7.52 30.87 -10.65
CA ASN A 135 -6.35 31.14 -9.83
C ASN A 135 -6.39 30.49 -8.46
N LEU A 136 -6.95 29.27 -8.37
CA LEU A 136 -6.97 28.47 -7.14
C LEU A 136 -5.59 27.83 -6.92
N TYR A 137 -4.93 28.14 -5.79
CA TYR A 137 -3.69 27.51 -5.40
C TYR A 137 -4.01 26.24 -4.61
N PHE A 138 -3.98 25.09 -5.30
CA PHE A 138 -4.39 23.80 -4.71
C PHE A 138 -3.19 22.93 -4.38
N VAL A 139 -2.96 22.67 -3.08
CA VAL A 139 -1.86 21.85 -2.55
C VAL A 139 -2.41 20.52 -2.09
N THR A 140 -1.76 19.43 -2.52
CA THR A 140 -1.98 18.08 -2.00
C THR A 140 -0.75 17.64 -1.21
N MET A 141 -0.94 16.84 -0.15
CA MET A 141 0.22 16.37 0.64
C MET A 141 1.10 15.43 -0.15
N THR A 142 0.50 14.55 -0.95
CA THR A 142 1.20 13.60 -1.82
C THR A 142 0.64 13.68 -3.25
N GLU A 143 1.28 13.05 -4.22
CA GLU A 143 0.77 12.96 -5.59
C GLU A 143 -0.43 12.02 -5.64
N TYR A 144 -1.66 12.56 -5.61
CA TYR A 144 -2.88 11.75 -5.63
C TYR A 144 -3.13 11.05 -6.97
N GLU A 145 -2.73 11.66 -8.06
CA GLU A 145 -2.70 11.07 -9.40
C GLU A 145 -1.69 11.84 -10.24
N LYS A 146 -0.96 11.12 -11.07
CA LYS A 146 0.05 11.70 -11.96
C LYS A 146 -0.59 12.72 -12.91
N ASN A 147 0.07 13.84 -13.11
CA ASN A 147 -0.37 14.95 -13.98
C ASN A 147 -1.66 15.67 -13.54
N LEU A 148 -2.13 15.50 -12.31
CA LEU A 148 -3.13 16.43 -11.78
C LEU A 148 -2.50 17.83 -11.62
N PRO A 149 -3.21 18.90 -12.01
CA PRO A 149 -2.69 20.27 -11.90
C PRO A 149 -2.78 20.78 -10.44
N THR A 150 -1.98 20.16 -9.56
CA THR A 150 -1.85 20.49 -8.13
C THR A 150 -0.40 20.75 -7.78
N TYR A 151 -0.19 21.48 -6.69
CA TYR A 151 1.12 21.55 -6.05
C TYR A 151 1.23 20.40 -5.04
N VAL A 152 2.28 19.59 -5.15
CA VAL A 152 2.49 18.43 -4.26
C VAL A 152 3.51 18.81 -3.19
N ALA A 153 3.09 18.80 -1.91
CA ALA A 153 3.96 19.17 -0.80
C ALA A 153 5.11 18.16 -0.59
N PHE A 154 4.80 16.88 -0.71
CA PHE A 154 5.74 15.77 -0.57
C PHE A 154 5.65 14.89 -1.84
N PRO A 155 6.36 15.27 -2.91
CA PRO A 155 6.35 14.47 -4.13
C PRO A 155 6.95 13.08 -3.87
N PRO A 156 6.54 12.05 -4.64
CA PRO A 156 7.09 10.71 -4.49
C PRO A 156 8.59 10.74 -4.76
N ILE A 157 9.35 10.16 -3.84
CA ILE A 157 10.79 9.98 -3.99
C ILE A 157 11.00 8.78 -4.91
N ARG A 158 11.58 9.02 -6.07
CA ARG A 158 11.98 7.95 -6.99
C ARG A 158 13.29 7.33 -6.51
N VAL A 159 13.26 6.01 -6.33
CA VAL A 159 14.48 5.25 -6.06
C VAL A 159 15.22 5.03 -7.39
N HIS A 160 16.36 5.68 -7.57
CA HIS A 160 17.13 5.61 -8.82
C HIS A 160 17.88 4.29 -8.98
N ASN A 161 18.37 3.73 -7.88
CA ASN A 161 19.15 2.49 -7.86
C ASN A 161 18.50 1.46 -6.91
N PRO A 162 17.30 0.94 -7.22
CA PRO A 162 16.75 -0.17 -6.46
C PRO A 162 17.66 -1.38 -6.60
N ILE A 163 17.65 -2.29 -5.62
CA ILE A 163 18.52 -3.45 -5.59
C ILE A 163 18.41 -4.30 -6.86
N GLY A 164 17.21 -4.44 -7.43
CA GLY A 164 16.97 -5.18 -8.68
C GLY A 164 17.77 -4.64 -9.85
N LYS A 165 17.91 -3.30 -9.95
CA LYS A 165 18.75 -2.64 -10.96
C LYS A 165 20.23 -2.93 -10.73
N VAL A 166 20.72 -2.82 -9.50
CA VAL A 166 22.13 -3.06 -9.17
C VAL A 166 22.54 -4.50 -9.51
N ILE A 167 21.70 -5.47 -9.17
CA ILE A 167 21.91 -6.89 -9.49
C ILE A 167 21.93 -7.11 -11.00
N SER A 168 21.03 -6.46 -11.75
CA SER A 168 20.96 -6.53 -13.20
C SER A 168 22.19 -5.93 -13.88
N GLU A 169 22.66 -4.75 -13.43
CA GLU A 169 23.84 -4.07 -13.96
C GLU A 169 25.13 -4.87 -13.69
N ALA A 170 25.16 -5.70 -12.65
CA ALA A 170 26.24 -6.65 -12.39
C ALA A 170 26.18 -7.92 -13.30
N GLY A 171 25.16 -8.05 -14.16
CA GLY A 171 24.97 -9.22 -15.01
C GLY A 171 24.42 -10.44 -14.27
N PHE A 172 23.86 -10.27 -13.09
CA PHE A 172 23.35 -11.34 -12.26
C PHE A 172 21.86 -11.61 -12.56
N ASN A 173 21.48 -12.89 -12.56
CA ASN A 173 20.10 -13.31 -12.68
C ASN A 173 19.37 -13.26 -11.35
N GLN A 174 18.12 -12.82 -11.36
CA GLN A 174 17.29 -12.68 -10.19
C GLN A 174 15.86 -13.17 -10.44
N LEU A 175 15.19 -13.66 -9.40
CA LEU A 175 13.84 -14.18 -9.45
C LEU A 175 12.95 -13.51 -8.39
N ARG A 176 11.75 -13.11 -8.78
CA ARG A 176 10.69 -12.60 -7.90
C ARG A 176 9.58 -13.61 -7.80
N MET A 177 9.23 -14.00 -6.57
CA MET A 177 8.18 -14.99 -6.33
C MET A 177 7.21 -14.53 -5.25
N SER A 178 5.94 -14.71 -5.49
CA SER A 178 4.88 -14.51 -4.50
C SER A 178 3.56 -15.12 -4.97
N GLU A 179 2.56 -15.08 -4.11
CA GLU A 179 1.17 -15.21 -4.54
C GLU A 179 0.68 -13.92 -5.20
N SER A 180 -0.38 -14.02 -6.02
CA SER A 180 -0.94 -12.88 -6.76
C SER A 180 -1.34 -11.68 -5.87
N GLU A 181 -1.72 -11.91 -4.60
CA GLU A 181 -2.01 -10.84 -3.64
C GLU A 181 -0.80 -9.95 -3.33
N LYS A 182 0.40 -10.49 -3.43
CA LYS A 182 1.66 -9.77 -3.11
C LYS A 182 2.56 -9.54 -4.32
N GLU A 183 2.08 -9.79 -5.54
CA GLU A 183 2.84 -9.58 -6.79
C GLU A 183 3.49 -8.20 -6.84
N ARG A 184 2.73 -7.14 -6.61
CA ARG A 184 3.24 -5.76 -6.69
C ARG A 184 4.31 -5.45 -5.66
N PHE A 185 4.31 -6.13 -4.53
CA PHE A 185 5.28 -5.92 -3.46
C PHE A 185 6.65 -6.49 -3.79
N VAL A 186 6.71 -7.60 -4.53
CA VAL A 186 7.97 -8.22 -4.97
C VAL A 186 8.43 -7.73 -6.34
N THR A 187 7.60 -6.96 -7.05
CA THR A 187 7.89 -6.41 -8.38
C THR A 187 7.93 -4.89 -8.32
N PHE A 188 6.86 -4.21 -8.68
CA PHE A 188 6.79 -2.75 -8.83
C PHE A 188 7.37 -1.95 -7.64
N TYR A 189 6.93 -2.26 -6.41
CA TYR A 189 7.44 -1.53 -5.24
C TYR A 189 8.89 -1.87 -4.93
N PHE A 190 9.26 -3.13 -5.04
CA PHE A 190 10.64 -3.58 -4.81
C PHE A 190 11.61 -3.02 -5.87
N ASP A 191 11.13 -2.80 -7.08
CA ASP A 191 11.89 -2.22 -8.19
C ASP A 191 11.86 -0.69 -8.20
N GLY A 192 11.56 -0.05 -7.05
CA GLY A 192 11.58 1.41 -6.89
C GLY A 192 10.45 2.12 -7.65
N GLN A 193 9.29 1.48 -7.75
CA GLN A 193 8.13 1.94 -8.53
C GLN A 193 8.38 1.99 -10.04
N ASN A 194 9.21 1.08 -10.52
CA ASN A 194 9.48 0.90 -11.94
C ASN A 194 8.61 -0.22 -12.52
N GLU A 195 7.97 0.03 -13.66
CA GLU A 195 7.16 -0.97 -14.40
C GLU A 195 8.03 -1.84 -15.32
N THR A 196 9.24 -1.40 -15.64
CA THR A 196 10.15 -2.11 -16.54
C THR A 196 10.88 -3.21 -15.79
N THR A 197 10.79 -4.43 -16.27
CA THR A 197 11.57 -5.56 -15.75
C THR A 197 13.05 -5.37 -16.09
N PHE A 198 13.93 -5.56 -15.12
CA PHE A 198 15.36 -5.45 -15.31
C PHE A 198 15.91 -6.66 -16.10
N ILE A 199 17.04 -6.46 -16.79
CA ILE A 199 17.71 -7.57 -17.52
C ILE A 199 18.11 -8.65 -16.51
N GLY A 200 17.84 -9.92 -16.81
CA GLY A 200 18.10 -11.05 -15.91
C GLY A 200 17.08 -11.21 -14.77
N GLU A 201 16.03 -10.39 -14.73
CA GLU A 201 14.92 -10.54 -13.78
C GLU A 201 13.82 -11.42 -14.37
N GLU A 202 13.43 -12.43 -13.62
CA GLU A 202 12.27 -13.27 -13.89
C GLU A 202 11.23 -13.15 -12.77
N LYS A 203 9.96 -13.37 -13.13
CA LYS A 203 8.82 -13.32 -12.20
C LYS A 203 8.07 -14.62 -12.26
N MET A 204 7.77 -15.20 -11.10
CA MET A 204 6.93 -16.38 -10.97
C MET A 204 5.85 -16.10 -9.92
N ILE A 205 4.64 -15.86 -10.39
CA ILE A 205 3.50 -15.53 -9.54
C ILE A 205 2.55 -16.71 -9.47
N ILE A 206 2.35 -17.22 -8.28
CA ILE A 206 1.42 -18.31 -8.01
C ILE A 206 0.03 -17.72 -7.74
N PRO A 207 -1.04 -18.21 -8.37
CA PRO A 207 -2.37 -17.70 -8.11
C PRO A 207 -2.79 -17.89 -6.65
N SER A 208 -3.25 -16.84 -6.00
CA SER A 208 -3.89 -16.96 -4.68
C SER A 208 -5.24 -17.65 -4.79
N PRO A 209 -5.70 -18.36 -3.75
CA PRO A 209 -6.99 -19.03 -3.75
C PRO A 209 -8.16 -18.06 -4.02
N LYS A 210 -9.09 -18.45 -4.89
CA LYS A 210 -10.29 -17.68 -5.21
C LYS A 210 -11.39 -17.93 -4.18
N ILE A 211 -11.23 -17.37 -2.99
CA ILE A 211 -12.15 -17.52 -1.85
C ILE A 211 -12.58 -16.14 -1.33
N PRO A 212 -13.70 -16.04 -0.62
CA PRO A 212 -14.19 -14.74 -0.11
C PRO A 212 -13.25 -14.07 0.89
N THR A 213 -12.70 -14.86 1.83
CA THR A 213 -11.75 -14.41 2.88
C THR A 213 -10.72 -15.51 3.16
N TYR A 214 -9.48 -15.11 3.47
CA TYR A 214 -8.36 -16.05 3.57
C TYR A 214 -8.31 -16.87 4.87
N ASP A 215 -9.11 -16.53 5.86
CA ASP A 215 -9.30 -17.38 7.06
C ASP A 215 -9.99 -18.73 6.75
N LEU A 216 -10.71 -18.83 5.62
CA LEU A 216 -11.28 -20.09 5.13
C LEU A 216 -10.23 -21.06 4.58
N LYS A 217 -9.04 -20.56 4.19
CA LYS A 217 -7.91 -21.34 3.71
C LYS A 217 -6.59 -20.67 4.12
N PRO A 218 -6.19 -20.74 5.40
CA PRO A 218 -5.02 -20.02 5.92
C PRO A 218 -3.69 -20.41 5.28
N GLU A 219 -3.58 -21.62 4.76
CA GLU A 219 -2.41 -22.09 4.00
C GLU A 219 -2.25 -21.37 2.65
N MET A 220 -3.31 -20.75 2.14
CA MET A 220 -3.34 -20.08 0.83
C MET A 220 -2.69 -20.95 -0.26
N SER A 221 -1.68 -20.45 -0.97
CA SER A 221 -0.88 -21.21 -1.93
C SER A 221 0.58 -21.38 -1.48
N ALA A 222 0.86 -21.29 -0.17
CA ALA A 222 2.23 -21.32 0.35
C ALA A 222 3.00 -22.60 0.01
N HIS A 223 2.34 -23.76 0.02
CA HIS A 223 2.98 -25.04 -0.33
C HIS A 223 3.38 -25.06 -1.82
N GLU A 224 2.50 -24.64 -2.73
CA GLU A 224 2.81 -24.57 -4.16
C GLU A 224 3.93 -23.57 -4.46
N LEU A 225 3.93 -22.42 -3.77
CA LEU A 225 5.01 -21.44 -3.83
C LEU A 225 6.33 -22.03 -3.39
N THR A 226 6.32 -22.80 -2.28
CA THR A 226 7.51 -23.47 -1.73
C THR A 226 8.07 -24.52 -2.69
N ASP A 227 7.23 -25.39 -3.22
CA ASP A 227 7.66 -26.45 -4.14
C ASP A 227 8.24 -25.85 -5.42
N SER A 228 7.61 -24.80 -5.93
CA SER A 228 8.10 -24.03 -7.08
C SER A 228 9.45 -23.37 -6.79
N LEU A 229 9.60 -22.74 -5.61
CA LEU A 229 10.85 -22.12 -5.17
C LEU A 229 11.99 -23.14 -5.11
N ILE A 230 11.76 -24.29 -4.46
CA ILE A 230 12.76 -25.37 -4.37
C ILE A 230 13.16 -25.86 -5.77
N GLY A 231 12.20 -26.00 -6.67
CA GLY A 231 12.49 -26.31 -8.08
C GLY A 231 13.43 -25.29 -8.71
N LYS A 232 13.17 -24.01 -8.51
CA LYS A 232 14.00 -22.90 -9.02
C LYS A 232 15.37 -22.82 -8.38
N MET A 233 15.50 -23.10 -7.10
CA MET A 233 16.78 -23.17 -6.42
C MET A 233 17.68 -24.27 -7.01
N ARG A 234 17.12 -25.42 -7.35
CA ARG A 234 17.83 -26.56 -7.97
C ARG A 234 18.37 -26.25 -9.37
N GLU A 235 17.76 -25.32 -10.08
CA GLU A 235 18.28 -24.87 -11.39
C GLU A 235 19.64 -24.15 -11.28
N LYS A 236 20.01 -23.65 -10.09
CA LYS A 236 21.25 -22.88 -9.82
C LYS A 236 21.48 -21.72 -10.80
N LYS A 237 20.39 -21.16 -11.33
CA LYS A 237 20.38 -20.10 -12.34
C LYS A 237 20.46 -18.71 -11.73
N TYR A 238 19.86 -18.53 -10.53
CA TYR A 238 19.65 -17.24 -9.92
C TYR A 238 20.66 -16.95 -8.83
N HIS A 239 21.22 -15.74 -8.86
CA HIS A 239 22.12 -15.22 -7.84
C HIS A 239 21.31 -14.60 -6.68
N PHE A 240 20.10 -14.13 -6.95
CA PHE A 240 19.18 -13.58 -5.97
C PHE A 240 17.76 -14.07 -6.22
N ILE A 241 17.10 -14.53 -5.16
CA ILE A 241 15.68 -14.91 -5.19
C ILE A 241 14.95 -14.17 -4.08
N LEU A 242 13.92 -13.41 -4.43
CA LEU A 242 13.00 -12.77 -3.49
C LEU A 242 11.69 -13.55 -3.47
N VAL A 243 11.27 -13.98 -2.27
CA VAL A 243 9.99 -14.66 -2.07
C VAL A 243 9.19 -13.94 -1.00
N ASN A 244 7.90 -13.74 -1.25
CA ASN A 244 6.97 -13.22 -0.24
C ASN A 244 5.89 -14.25 0.06
N PHE A 245 5.73 -14.62 1.33
CA PHE A 245 4.63 -15.42 1.85
C PHE A 245 3.52 -14.49 2.33
N ALA A 246 2.40 -14.49 1.63
CA ALA A 246 1.29 -13.57 1.86
C ALA A 246 0.46 -13.91 3.12
N ASN A 247 0.56 -15.14 3.60
CA ASN A 247 -0.33 -15.73 4.61
C ASN A 247 -0.43 -14.90 5.90
N PRO A 248 0.68 -14.48 6.57
CA PRO A 248 0.59 -13.79 7.86
C PRO A 248 -0.19 -12.49 7.76
N ASP A 249 0.00 -11.74 6.69
CA ASP A 249 -0.66 -10.46 6.47
C ASP A 249 -2.12 -10.66 6.01
N MET A 250 -2.35 -11.46 4.97
CA MET A 250 -3.68 -11.61 4.37
C MET A 250 -4.68 -12.28 5.30
N VAL A 251 -4.26 -13.30 6.05
CA VAL A 251 -5.09 -13.94 7.06
C VAL A 251 -5.22 -13.07 8.29
N GLY A 252 -4.14 -12.37 8.70
CA GLY A 252 -4.16 -11.42 9.81
C GLY A 252 -5.20 -10.30 9.64
N HIS A 253 -5.43 -9.84 8.43
CA HIS A 253 -6.46 -8.84 8.13
C HIS A 253 -7.91 -9.32 8.36
N THR A 254 -8.14 -10.62 8.48
CA THR A 254 -9.48 -11.16 8.79
C THR A 254 -9.85 -11.02 10.28
N GLY A 255 -8.86 -10.82 11.15
CA GLY A 255 -9.04 -10.78 12.60
C GLY A 255 -9.27 -12.16 13.25
N ASN A 256 -9.27 -13.24 12.46
CA ASN A 256 -9.42 -14.60 12.96
C ASN A 256 -8.09 -15.13 13.52
N ILE A 257 -7.98 -15.18 14.85
CA ILE A 257 -6.75 -15.55 15.55
C ILE A 257 -6.34 -17.00 15.25
N GLU A 258 -7.28 -17.94 15.27
CA GLU A 258 -6.99 -19.36 15.01
C GLU A 258 -6.49 -19.58 13.59
N ALA A 259 -7.13 -18.94 12.62
CA ALA A 259 -6.68 -18.97 11.23
C ALA A 259 -5.31 -18.32 11.07
N THR A 260 -5.03 -17.21 11.76
CA THR A 260 -3.71 -16.56 11.75
C THR A 260 -2.62 -17.47 12.31
N ILE A 261 -2.87 -18.17 13.42
CA ILE A 261 -1.96 -19.16 13.97
C ILE A 261 -1.69 -20.30 12.97
N LYS A 262 -2.73 -20.80 12.30
CA LYS A 262 -2.58 -21.82 11.25
C LYS A 262 -1.74 -21.31 10.07
N ALA A 263 -1.96 -20.07 9.65
CA ALA A 263 -1.18 -19.43 8.58
C ALA A 263 0.32 -19.37 8.92
N ILE A 264 0.66 -18.94 10.15
CA ILE A 264 2.06 -18.90 10.62
C ILE A 264 2.68 -20.30 10.70
N LYS A 265 1.95 -21.30 11.20
CA LYS A 265 2.42 -22.70 11.23
C LYS A 265 2.74 -23.22 9.82
N THR A 266 1.85 -22.93 8.85
CA THR A 266 2.07 -23.30 7.44
C THR A 266 3.34 -22.65 6.88
N VAL A 267 3.54 -21.35 7.13
CA VAL A 267 4.75 -20.66 6.69
C VAL A 267 5.99 -21.24 7.34
N ASN A 268 5.93 -21.60 8.63
CA ASN A 268 7.04 -22.26 9.34
C ASN A 268 7.41 -23.62 8.70
N GLU A 269 6.41 -24.46 8.36
CA GLU A 269 6.64 -25.73 7.67
C GLU A 269 7.27 -25.51 6.27
N CYS A 270 6.84 -24.49 5.56
CA CYS A 270 7.42 -24.09 4.28
C CYS A 270 8.88 -23.65 4.44
N MET A 271 9.16 -22.82 5.44
CA MET A 271 10.51 -22.34 5.75
C MET A 271 11.46 -23.47 6.13
N GLU A 272 11.00 -24.45 6.90
CA GLU A 272 11.81 -25.63 7.23
C GLU A 272 12.31 -26.35 5.96
N LYS A 273 11.43 -26.61 5.00
CA LYS A 273 11.80 -27.22 3.71
C LYS A 273 12.79 -26.38 2.92
N ILE A 274 12.57 -25.05 2.88
CA ILE A 274 13.44 -24.12 2.16
C ILE A 274 14.83 -24.09 2.78
N VAL A 275 14.94 -24.04 4.12
CA VAL A 275 16.21 -24.04 4.84
C VAL A 275 16.97 -25.33 4.59
N GLN A 276 16.33 -26.50 4.71
CA GLN A 276 16.96 -27.79 4.42
C GLN A 276 17.52 -27.85 3.00
N GLU A 277 16.77 -27.37 2.01
CA GLU A 277 17.24 -27.38 0.62
C GLU A 277 18.33 -26.32 0.38
N SER A 278 18.27 -25.16 1.05
CA SER A 278 19.28 -24.11 0.93
C SER A 278 20.64 -24.56 1.43
N GLU A 279 20.71 -25.31 2.52
CA GLU A 279 21.95 -25.89 3.04
C GLU A 279 22.57 -26.86 2.05
N ARG A 280 21.74 -27.71 1.39
CA ARG A 280 22.21 -28.64 0.35
C ARG A 280 22.77 -27.95 -0.90
N LEU A 281 22.21 -26.79 -1.25
CA LEU A 281 22.53 -26.06 -2.46
C LEU A 281 23.50 -24.90 -2.26
N ASP A 282 23.90 -24.66 -1.00
CA ASP A 282 24.79 -23.56 -0.58
C ASP A 282 24.22 -22.16 -0.82
N TYR A 283 22.91 -21.97 -0.53
CA TYR A 283 22.28 -20.67 -0.51
C TYR A 283 22.37 -20.03 0.88
N ASN A 284 22.59 -18.71 0.93
CA ASN A 284 22.35 -17.93 2.12
C ASN A 284 20.91 -17.41 2.13
N ILE A 285 20.21 -17.49 3.25
CA ILE A 285 18.84 -17.03 3.43
C ILE A 285 18.83 -15.84 4.38
N LEU A 286 18.07 -14.80 4.03
CA LEU A 286 17.65 -13.73 4.92
C LEU A 286 16.13 -13.78 5.06
N ILE A 287 15.65 -13.86 6.31
CA ILE A 287 14.22 -13.89 6.62
C ILE A 287 13.86 -12.60 7.34
N THR A 288 12.86 -11.90 6.85
CA THR A 288 12.32 -10.69 7.48
C THR A 288 10.85 -10.49 7.09
N ALA A 289 10.23 -9.40 7.54
CA ALA A 289 8.92 -8.95 7.09
C ALA A 289 8.97 -7.46 6.73
N ASP A 290 8.00 -7.00 5.96
CA ASP A 290 7.85 -5.59 5.56
C ASP A 290 7.15 -4.75 6.65
N HIS A 291 6.32 -5.37 7.50
CA HIS A 291 5.61 -4.76 8.64
C HIS A 291 5.08 -5.85 9.58
N GLY A 292 4.61 -5.46 10.75
CA GLY A 292 3.88 -6.30 11.66
C GLY A 292 2.38 -6.39 11.31
N ASN A 293 1.74 -7.47 11.69
CA ASN A 293 0.29 -7.71 11.61
C ASN A 293 -0.12 -8.90 12.49
N ALA A 294 0.36 -10.11 12.14
CA ALA A 294 -0.07 -11.36 12.76
C ALA A 294 0.30 -11.49 14.24
N GLU A 295 1.35 -10.81 14.68
CA GLU A 295 1.86 -10.88 16.05
C GLU A 295 0.97 -10.14 17.06
N GLN A 296 0.08 -9.25 16.61
CA GLN A 296 -0.79 -8.45 17.47
C GLN A 296 -2.22 -8.42 16.93
N LYS A 297 -3.01 -9.42 17.26
CA LYS A 297 -4.41 -9.54 16.84
C LYS A 297 -5.41 -9.01 17.85
N ILE A 298 -4.95 -8.55 19.00
CA ILE A 298 -5.75 -7.89 20.03
C ILE A 298 -5.13 -6.53 20.30
N ASN A 299 -5.94 -5.48 20.22
CA ASN A 299 -5.53 -4.13 20.57
C ASN A 299 -5.25 -4.09 22.10
N PRO A 300 -4.03 -3.75 22.53
CA PRO A 300 -3.67 -3.78 23.96
C PRO A 300 -4.37 -2.72 24.80
N VAL A 301 -4.95 -1.70 24.19
CA VAL A 301 -5.64 -0.60 24.88
C VAL A 301 -7.14 -0.87 24.98
N THR A 302 -7.77 -1.31 23.86
CA THR A 302 -9.24 -1.49 23.80
C THR A 302 -9.68 -2.94 24.08
N GLY A 303 -8.77 -3.91 23.95
CA GLY A 303 -9.11 -5.35 24.04
C GLY A 303 -9.85 -5.89 22.81
N GLU A 304 -10.04 -5.07 21.80
CA GLU A 304 -10.74 -5.46 20.57
C GLU A 304 -9.82 -6.18 19.58
N ILE A 305 -10.41 -6.95 18.67
CA ILE A 305 -9.68 -7.61 17.59
C ILE A 305 -9.11 -6.55 16.64
N SER A 306 -7.80 -6.63 16.39
CA SER A 306 -7.10 -5.79 15.43
C SER A 306 -6.97 -6.51 14.08
N THR A 307 -7.33 -5.82 13.01
CA THR A 307 -7.18 -6.26 11.61
C THR A 307 -6.15 -5.43 10.85
N GLU A 308 -5.45 -4.53 11.54
CA GLU A 308 -4.53 -3.57 10.94
C GLU A 308 -3.07 -4.01 11.09
N HIS A 309 -2.19 -3.35 10.35
CA HIS A 309 -0.75 -3.46 10.54
C HIS A 309 -0.32 -2.85 11.87
N THR A 310 0.84 -3.27 12.37
CA THR A 310 1.45 -2.73 13.59
C THR A 310 2.80 -2.09 13.28
N ASP A 311 3.25 -1.21 14.17
CA ASP A 311 4.58 -0.61 14.14
C ASP A 311 5.61 -1.45 14.92
N ASN A 312 5.27 -2.70 15.27
CA ASN A 312 6.17 -3.58 15.99
C ASN A 312 7.40 -3.92 15.14
N PRO A 313 8.58 -4.06 15.75
CA PRO A 313 9.76 -4.52 15.06
C PRO A 313 9.55 -5.90 14.44
N VAL A 314 10.03 -6.09 13.21
CA VAL A 314 10.00 -7.38 12.51
C VAL A 314 11.28 -8.16 12.73
N PRO A 315 11.25 -9.52 12.66
CA PRO A 315 12.45 -10.32 12.81
C PRO A 315 13.42 -10.11 11.64
N PHE A 316 14.72 -10.26 11.91
CA PHE A 316 15.75 -10.39 10.89
C PHE A 316 16.62 -11.58 11.22
N ILE A 317 16.61 -12.62 10.38
CA ILE A 317 17.31 -13.88 10.56
C ILE A 317 18.18 -14.16 9.36
N ALA A 318 19.46 -14.50 9.59
CA ALA A 318 20.40 -14.91 8.55
C ALA A 318 20.79 -16.38 8.75
N ILE A 319 20.64 -17.21 7.71
CA ILE A 319 20.92 -18.65 7.70
C ILE A 319 21.80 -18.96 6.50
N GLY A 320 22.78 -19.85 6.66
CA GLY A 320 23.64 -20.34 5.59
C GLY A 320 25.01 -20.77 6.09
N ASN A 321 25.76 -21.47 5.24
CA ASN A 321 27.07 -21.99 5.58
C ASN A 321 28.06 -20.89 6.01
N LYS A 322 27.94 -19.70 5.46
CA LYS A 322 28.72 -18.52 5.84
C LYS A 322 28.58 -18.13 7.32
N PHE A 323 27.46 -18.50 7.94
CA PHE A 323 27.15 -18.17 9.34
C PHE A 323 27.29 -19.37 10.29
N HIS A 324 27.65 -20.53 9.78
CA HIS A 324 27.67 -21.77 10.57
C HIS A 324 28.66 -21.68 11.74
N GLY A 325 28.23 -22.13 12.93
CA GLY A 325 29.02 -22.08 14.16
C GLY A 325 29.19 -20.69 14.78
N ARG A 326 28.54 -19.67 14.24
CA ARG A 326 28.58 -18.29 14.75
C ARG A 326 27.23 -17.94 15.36
N PHE A 327 27.14 -17.90 16.68
CA PHE A 327 25.99 -17.33 17.38
C PHE A 327 26.24 -15.83 17.60
N ILE A 328 25.90 -15.03 16.56
CA ILE A 328 26.06 -13.58 16.61
C ILE A 328 24.68 -12.96 16.70
N LYS A 329 24.48 -12.13 17.71
CA LYS A 329 23.30 -11.26 17.75
C LYS A 329 23.48 -10.18 16.71
N LEU A 330 22.68 -10.23 15.65
CA LEU A 330 22.65 -9.18 14.64
C LEU A 330 22.22 -7.85 15.25
N GLN A 331 22.73 -6.76 14.69
CA GLN A 331 22.32 -5.42 15.10
C GLN A 331 20.85 -5.16 14.75
N THR A 332 20.18 -4.39 15.59
CA THR A 332 18.88 -3.82 15.26
C THR A 332 19.05 -2.77 14.15
N GLY A 333 18.23 -2.83 13.13
CA GLY A 333 18.29 -1.94 11.99
C GLY A 333 16.91 -1.47 11.56
N ILE A 334 16.83 -0.98 10.33
CA ILE A 334 15.60 -0.56 9.65
C ILE A 334 15.47 -1.32 8.32
N LEU A 335 14.29 -1.32 7.72
CA LEU A 335 14.06 -2.03 6.45
C LEU A 335 14.99 -1.56 5.32
N ALA A 336 15.45 -0.31 5.35
CA ALA A 336 16.42 0.20 4.39
C ALA A 336 17.80 -0.48 4.44
N ASP A 337 18.11 -1.22 5.53
CA ASP A 337 19.36 -1.94 5.72
C ASP A 337 19.39 -3.30 4.99
N ILE A 338 18.24 -3.80 4.57
CA ILE A 338 18.13 -5.13 3.93
C ILE A 338 18.85 -5.16 2.58
N ALA A 339 18.61 -4.16 1.72
CA ALA A 339 19.24 -4.12 0.40
C ALA A 339 20.78 -4.01 0.47
N PRO A 340 21.39 -3.11 1.26
CA PRO A 340 22.84 -3.09 1.47
C PRO A 340 23.41 -4.41 2.02
N THR A 341 22.66 -5.09 2.90
CA THR A 341 23.05 -6.38 3.44
C THR A 341 23.09 -7.47 2.36
N ILE A 342 22.08 -7.52 1.49
CA ILE A 342 22.04 -8.44 0.36
C ILE A 342 23.19 -8.14 -0.63
N LEU A 343 23.42 -6.88 -0.98
CA LEU A 343 24.51 -6.50 -1.87
C LEU A 343 25.88 -6.93 -1.32
N SER A 344 26.09 -6.79 0.00
CA SER A 344 27.32 -7.27 0.65
C SER A 344 27.50 -8.78 0.56
N LEU A 345 26.41 -9.57 0.66
CA LEU A 345 26.46 -11.03 0.47
C LEU A 345 26.76 -11.43 -0.97
N LEU A 346 26.30 -10.63 -1.93
CA LEU A 346 26.56 -10.80 -3.36
C LEU A 346 27.92 -10.20 -3.80
N GLU A 347 28.67 -9.60 -2.89
CA GLU A 347 29.95 -8.92 -3.15
C GLU A 347 29.81 -7.76 -4.18
N LEU A 348 28.63 -7.12 -4.19
CA LEU A 348 28.34 -5.98 -5.04
C LEU A 348 28.47 -4.65 -4.29
N PRO A 349 28.90 -3.58 -4.98
CA PRO A 349 29.03 -2.28 -4.36
C PRO A 349 27.67 -1.68 -4.02
N LYS A 350 27.57 -1.05 -2.84
CA LYS A 350 26.38 -0.31 -2.43
C LYS A 350 26.35 1.06 -3.13
N PRO A 351 25.28 1.43 -3.87
CA PRO A 351 25.11 2.77 -4.42
C PRO A 351 25.10 3.85 -3.33
N GLN A 352 25.55 5.07 -3.68
CA GLN A 352 25.59 6.18 -2.72
C GLN A 352 24.22 6.65 -2.23
N ASP A 353 23.20 6.52 -3.05
CA ASP A 353 21.81 6.86 -2.72
C ASP A 353 21.11 5.81 -1.83
N MET A 354 21.70 4.63 -1.62
CA MET A 354 21.27 3.70 -0.58
C MET A 354 21.76 4.16 0.79
N THR A 355 20.84 4.66 1.62
CA THR A 355 21.15 5.22 2.95
C THR A 355 21.34 4.16 4.04
N GLY A 356 20.81 2.93 3.84
CA GLY A 356 20.94 1.82 4.79
C GLY A 356 22.37 1.31 4.93
N ARG A 357 22.61 0.52 5.98
CA ARG A 357 23.90 -0.11 6.32
C ARG A 357 23.81 -1.63 6.19
N ASN A 358 24.96 -2.29 6.12
CA ASN A 358 25.04 -3.74 6.17
C ASN A 358 24.89 -4.24 7.61
N LEU A 359 23.87 -5.04 7.89
CA LEU A 359 23.60 -5.61 9.22
C LEU A 359 24.54 -6.76 9.61
N LEU A 360 25.35 -7.23 8.66
CA LEU A 360 26.30 -8.34 8.84
C LEU A 360 27.76 -7.88 9.01
N GLU A 361 28.04 -6.57 9.08
CA GLU A 361 29.42 -6.05 9.13
C GLU A 361 30.24 -6.60 10.30
N GLU A 362 29.63 -6.87 11.44
CA GLU A 362 30.30 -7.40 12.64
C GLU A 362 30.46 -8.93 12.61
N VAL A 363 30.00 -9.59 11.55
CA VAL A 363 30.02 -11.05 11.39
C VAL A 363 31.25 -11.53 10.60
N ARG A 364 32.19 -10.63 10.29
CA ARG A 364 33.44 -10.91 9.55
C ARG A 364 34.47 -11.64 10.37
#